data_ef74c09efffc82e75c06e299cbfde973
#
_entry.id   ef74c09efffc82e75c06e299cbfde973
#
_cell.length_a   1.000
_cell.length_b   1.000
_cell.length_c   1.000
_cell.angle_alpha   90.00
_cell.angle_beta   90.00
_cell.angle_gamma   90.00
#
_symmetry.space_group_name_H-M   'P 1'
#
loop_
_entity.id
_entity.type
_entity.pdbx_description
1 polymer ?
#
loop_
_entity_poly.entity_id
_entity_poly.type
_entity_poly.pdbx_seq_one_letter_code
_entity_poly.pdbx_strand_id
1 'polypeptide(L)'
;DAKGDFSEVSRVLNQTDLLYFSGDDTNILPHLSIGAAGLIGVTANVAAAPYRTIVDAINDNDLATATAAHQALEPLVRAIMTHVPGTVAAKYVLHGLGRIGSPRVRLPLVGPEETEAALIEDDLALVHEIQGLDLTRFRPDRNAAAGGALPKTAGTTRSNG
;
A
#
# COMPACT_ATOMS: atom_id res chain seq x y z
N ASP A 1 13.21 -7.26 -3.36
CA ASP A 1 12.84 -7.41 -4.77
C ASP A 1 11.43 -6.89 -5.04
N ALA A 2 11.32 -6.09 -6.09
CA ALA A 2 10.05 -5.49 -6.51
C ALA A 2 9.43 -6.17 -7.75
N LYS A 3 10.02 -7.26 -8.24
CA LYS A 3 9.59 -7.92 -9.49
C LYS A 3 8.78 -9.19 -9.28
N GLY A 4 8.88 -9.81 -8.11
CA GLY A 4 8.19 -11.07 -7.81
C GLY A 4 8.71 -12.28 -8.58
N ASP A 5 9.95 -12.24 -9.10
CA ASP A 5 10.56 -13.36 -9.80
C ASP A 5 11.18 -14.36 -8.81
N PHE A 6 10.44 -15.40 -8.48
CA PHE A 6 10.86 -16.43 -7.51
C PHE A 6 12.11 -17.19 -7.95
N SER A 7 12.35 -17.36 -9.24
CA SER A 7 13.56 -18.03 -9.74
C SER A 7 14.80 -17.17 -9.47
N GLU A 8 14.69 -15.86 -9.72
CA GLU A 8 15.76 -14.91 -9.43
C GLU A 8 16.03 -14.83 -7.92
N VAL A 9 14.97 -14.76 -7.10
CA VAL A 9 15.10 -14.76 -5.62
C VAL A 9 15.82 -16.03 -5.15
N SER A 10 15.38 -17.20 -5.63
CA SER A 10 16.01 -18.47 -5.26
C SER A 10 17.48 -18.52 -5.68
N ARG A 11 17.81 -17.97 -6.86
CA ARG A 11 19.18 -17.87 -7.33
C ARG A 11 20.04 -17.00 -6.41
N VAL A 12 19.55 -15.82 -6.02
CA VAL A 12 20.24 -14.90 -5.12
C VAL A 12 20.47 -15.56 -3.75
N LEU A 13 19.43 -16.16 -3.17
CA LEU A 13 19.51 -16.84 -1.87
C LEU A 13 20.49 -18.03 -1.89
N ASN A 14 20.58 -18.77 -3.00
CA ASN A 14 21.50 -19.90 -3.13
C ASN A 14 22.95 -19.48 -3.37
N GLN A 15 23.20 -18.31 -3.91
CA GLN A 15 24.53 -17.83 -4.30
C GLN A 15 25.14 -16.82 -3.32
N THR A 16 24.38 -16.36 -2.32
CA THR A 16 24.83 -15.31 -1.41
C THR A 16 24.30 -15.53 0.00
N ASP A 17 24.97 -14.93 0.99
CA ASP A 17 24.52 -14.89 2.39
C ASP A 17 23.69 -13.62 2.69
N LEU A 18 23.14 -12.96 1.68
CA LEU A 18 22.37 -11.75 1.85
C LEU A 18 21.00 -12.04 2.46
N LEU A 19 20.58 -11.19 3.40
CA LEU A 19 19.20 -11.17 3.84
C LEU A 19 18.31 -10.57 2.74
N TYR A 20 17.38 -11.36 2.23
CA TYR A 20 16.48 -10.95 1.19
C TYR A 20 15.15 -10.49 1.79
N PHE A 21 14.65 -9.34 1.35
CA PHE A 21 13.33 -8.83 1.71
C PHE A 21 12.45 -8.72 0.48
N SER A 22 11.20 -9.19 0.58
CA SER A 22 10.20 -8.92 -0.45
C SER A 22 9.97 -7.43 -0.58
N GLY A 23 9.98 -6.91 -1.79
CA GLY A 23 9.55 -5.53 -2.11
C GLY A 23 8.13 -5.47 -2.68
N ASP A 24 7.41 -6.60 -2.66
CA ASP A 24 6.08 -6.75 -3.21
C ASP A 24 5.11 -7.23 -2.13
N ASP A 25 4.11 -6.41 -1.83
CA ASP A 25 3.10 -6.67 -0.80
C ASP A 25 2.27 -7.93 -1.09
N THR A 26 2.05 -8.24 -2.38
CA THR A 26 1.29 -9.42 -2.81
C THR A 26 2.08 -10.72 -2.62
N ASN A 27 3.40 -10.67 -2.78
CA ASN A 27 4.27 -11.84 -2.82
C ASN A 27 5.00 -12.14 -1.50
N ILE A 28 4.60 -11.52 -0.38
CA ILE A 28 5.27 -11.72 0.91
C ILE A 28 5.29 -13.19 1.33
N LEU A 29 4.15 -13.86 1.31
CA LEU A 29 4.06 -15.27 1.75
C LEU A 29 4.88 -16.22 0.86
N PRO A 30 4.77 -16.19 -0.49
CA PRO A 30 5.65 -16.97 -1.35
C PRO A 30 7.14 -16.67 -1.15
N HIS A 31 7.55 -15.40 -0.99
CA HIS A 31 8.95 -15.04 -0.76
C HIS A 31 9.47 -15.58 0.57
N LEU A 32 8.68 -15.48 1.65
CA LEU A 32 9.05 -16.06 2.94
C LEU A 32 9.20 -17.58 2.85
N SER A 33 8.31 -18.27 2.09
CA SER A 33 8.35 -19.73 1.92
C SER A 33 9.61 -20.24 1.23
N ILE A 34 10.29 -19.38 0.45
CA ILE A 34 11.57 -19.72 -0.22
C ILE A 34 12.79 -19.10 0.47
N GLY A 35 12.63 -18.54 1.67
CA GLY A 35 13.75 -18.11 2.53
C GLY A 35 13.96 -16.60 2.61
N ALA A 36 13.02 -15.76 2.17
CA ALA A 36 13.09 -14.32 2.44
C ALA A 36 12.97 -14.05 3.96
N ALA A 37 13.64 -13.00 4.42
CA ALA A 37 13.68 -12.62 5.84
C ALA A 37 12.48 -11.72 6.25
N GLY A 38 11.74 -11.14 5.29
CA GLY A 38 10.65 -10.23 5.59
C GLY A 38 10.18 -9.42 4.39
N LEU A 39 9.52 -8.30 4.67
CA LEU A 39 8.94 -7.39 3.68
C LEU A 39 9.39 -5.95 3.91
N ILE A 40 9.61 -5.22 2.81
CA ILE A 40 9.68 -3.76 2.77
C ILE A 40 8.59 -3.31 1.78
N GLY A 41 7.36 -3.22 2.25
CA GLY A 41 6.16 -3.00 1.43
C GLY A 41 5.48 -1.66 1.70
N VAL A 42 4.57 -1.29 0.79
CA VAL A 42 3.80 -0.05 0.87
C VAL A 42 2.62 -0.20 1.83
N THR A 43 1.87 -1.29 1.73
CA THR A 43 0.68 -1.57 2.54
C THR A 43 1.02 -1.70 4.03
N ALA A 44 2.25 -2.08 4.36
CA ALA A 44 2.74 -2.13 5.74
C ALA A 44 2.68 -0.76 6.46
N ASN A 45 2.68 0.36 5.73
CA ASN A 45 2.46 1.69 6.32
C ASN A 45 1.03 1.84 6.90
N VAL A 46 0.08 1.11 6.35
CA VAL A 46 -1.33 1.12 6.80
C VAL A 46 -1.58 0.04 7.85
N ALA A 47 -1.04 -1.17 7.64
CA ALA A 47 -1.31 -2.36 8.45
C ALA A 47 -0.04 -3.19 8.66
N ALA A 48 0.86 -2.75 9.54
CA ALA A 48 2.11 -3.46 9.82
C ALA A 48 1.90 -4.77 10.62
N ALA A 49 0.93 -4.79 11.53
CA ALA A 49 0.72 -5.93 12.45
C ALA A 49 0.47 -7.26 11.72
N PRO A 50 -0.45 -7.36 10.73
CA PRO A 50 -0.69 -8.62 10.04
C PRO A 50 0.53 -9.10 9.23
N TYR A 51 1.33 -8.19 8.67
CA TYR A 51 2.59 -8.59 8.03
C TYR A 51 3.58 -9.18 9.04
N ARG A 52 3.63 -8.62 10.25
CA ARG A 52 4.43 -9.20 11.33
C ARG A 52 3.93 -10.59 11.70
N THR A 53 2.59 -10.78 11.77
CA THR A 53 2.00 -12.10 12.01
C THR A 53 2.43 -13.12 10.95
N ILE A 54 2.44 -12.74 9.66
CA ILE A 54 2.87 -13.63 8.57
C ILE A 54 4.33 -14.04 8.75
N VAL A 55 5.22 -13.09 9.05
CA VAL A 55 6.65 -13.36 9.24
C VAL A 55 6.88 -14.28 10.44
N ASP A 56 6.23 -13.99 11.57
CA ASP A 56 6.39 -14.79 12.80
C ASP A 56 5.84 -16.20 12.59
N ALA A 57 4.67 -16.35 11.99
CA ALA A 57 4.05 -17.64 11.71
C ALA A 57 4.94 -18.53 10.80
N ILE A 58 5.55 -17.94 9.75
CA ILE A 58 6.51 -18.68 8.91
C ILE A 58 7.74 -19.11 9.70
N ASN A 59 8.30 -18.24 10.57
CA ASN A 59 9.44 -18.59 11.42
C ASN A 59 9.09 -19.71 12.40
N ASP A 60 7.83 -19.76 12.85
CA ASP A 60 7.32 -20.81 13.76
C ASP A 60 6.83 -22.07 13.02
N ASN A 61 7.01 -22.14 11.70
CA ASN A 61 6.50 -23.21 10.82
C ASN A 61 4.96 -23.38 10.85
N ASP A 62 4.22 -22.31 11.18
CA ASP A 62 2.76 -22.26 11.15
C ASP A 62 2.25 -21.67 9.83
N LEU A 63 2.29 -22.49 8.78
CA LEU A 63 1.81 -22.09 7.46
C LEU A 63 0.31 -21.77 7.45
N ALA A 64 -0.48 -22.39 8.30
CA ALA A 64 -1.92 -22.16 8.36
C ALA A 64 -2.23 -20.72 8.80
N THR A 65 -1.61 -20.29 9.91
CA THR A 65 -1.74 -18.90 10.40
C THR A 65 -1.17 -17.90 9.39
N ALA A 66 0.00 -18.18 8.80
CA ALA A 66 0.59 -17.31 7.78
C ALA A 66 -0.34 -17.13 6.57
N THR A 67 -0.93 -18.23 6.08
CA THR A 67 -1.85 -18.22 4.94
C THR A 67 -3.13 -17.45 5.27
N ALA A 68 -3.73 -17.68 6.44
CA ALA A 68 -4.93 -16.97 6.86
C ALA A 68 -4.69 -15.44 6.96
N ALA A 69 -3.58 -15.02 7.57
CA ALA A 69 -3.20 -13.62 7.68
C ALA A 69 -2.93 -12.99 6.30
N HIS A 70 -2.27 -13.71 5.40
CA HIS A 70 -2.01 -13.25 4.04
C HIS A 70 -3.30 -13.06 3.23
N GLN A 71 -4.23 -14.03 3.30
CA GLN A 71 -5.52 -13.93 2.61
C GLN A 71 -6.39 -12.81 3.16
N ALA A 72 -6.37 -12.57 4.48
CA ALA A 72 -7.11 -11.47 5.09
C ALA A 72 -6.60 -10.08 4.63
N LEU A 73 -5.33 -9.97 4.22
CA LEU A 73 -4.74 -8.73 3.69
C LEU A 73 -5.12 -8.45 2.23
N GLU A 74 -5.59 -9.43 1.46
CA GLU A 74 -5.79 -9.29 0.01
C GLU A 74 -6.61 -8.05 -0.38
N PRO A 75 -7.79 -7.77 0.21
CA PRO A 75 -8.56 -6.59 -0.18
C PRO A 75 -7.82 -5.27 0.13
N LEU A 76 -7.09 -5.21 1.24
CA LEU A 76 -6.28 -4.04 1.59
C LEU A 76 -5.11 -3.84 0.62
N VAL A 77 -4.43 -4.92 0.26
CA VAL A 77 -3.34 -4.88 -0.73
C VAL A 77 -3.87 -4.40 -2.07
N ARG A 78 -5.02 -4.91 -2.52
CA ARG A 78 -5.68 -4.47 -3.75
C ARG A 78 -6.06 -2.99 -3.70
N ALA A 79 -6.65 -2.52 -2.62
CA ALA A 79 -6.97 -1.10 -2.40
C ALA A 79 -5.74 -0.19 -2.53
N ILE A 80 -4.59 -0.64 -2.01
CA ILE A 80 -3.36 0.18 -1.98
C ILE A 80 -2.54 0.06 -3.27
N MET A 81 -2.48 -1.10 -3.91
CA MET A 81 -1.47 -1.38 -4.93
C MET A 81 -2.02 -1.41 -6.36
N THR A 82 -3.36 -1.36 -6.57
CA THR A 82 -3.95 -1.67 -7.88
C THR A 82 -4.44 -0.45 -8.65
N HIS A 83 -5.14 0.47 -7.97
CA HIS A 83 -5.93 1.51 -8.66
C HIS A 83 -5.12 2.76 -9.02
N VAL A 84 -4.13 3.11 -8.20
CA VAL A 84 -3.21 4.23 -8.39
C VAL A 84 -1.83 3.82 -7.88
N PRO A 85 -0.75 4.60 -8.11
CA PRO A 85 0.54 4.31 -7.50
C PRO A 85 0.41 4.11 -5.98
N GLY A 86 0.96 3.01 -5.44
CA GLY A 86 0.74 2.60 -4.05
C GLY A 86 1.03 3.69 -3.01
N THR A 87 2.01 4.56 -3.27
CA THR A 87 2.29 5.73 -2.40
C THR A 87 1.11 6.70 -2.34
N VAL A 88 0.38 6.87 -3.44
CA VAL A 88 -0.79 7.75 -3.52
C VAL A 88 -1.93 7.15 -2.71
N ALA A 89 -2.26 5.88 -2.95
CA ALA A 89 -3.32 5.18 -2.23
C ALA A 89 -3.01 5.08 -0.73
N ALA A 90 -1.79 4.72 -0.35
CA ALA A 90 -1.39 4.64 1.05
C ALA A 90 -1.58 5.97 1.79
N LYS A 91 -1.20 7.09 1.16
CA LYS A 91 -1.40 8.42 1.76
C LYS A 91 -2.88 8.80 1.84
N TYR A 92 -3.66 8.46 0.84
CA TYR A 92 -5.11 8.66 0.86
C TYR A 92 -5.75 7.92 2.03
N VAL A 93 -5.45 6.64 2.19
CA VAL A 93 -5.98 5.80 3.27
C VAL A 93 -5.50 6.27 4.64
N LEU A 94 -4.20 6.56 4.81
CA LEU A 94 -3.65 7.05 6.07
C LEU A 94 -4.26 8.39 6.49
N HIS A 95 -4.53 9.29 5.53
CA HIS A 95 -5.22 10.55 5.80
C HIS A 95 -6.68 10.32 6.22
N GLY A 96 -7.40 9.47 5.49
CA GLY A 96 -8.77 9.10 5.84
C GLY A 96 -8.90 8.45 7.22
N LEU A 97 -7.85 7.74 7.68
CA LEU A 97 -7.73 7.20 9.03
C LEU A 97 -7.29 8.24 10.08
N GLY A 98 -7.00 9.47 9.69
CA GLY A 98 -6.48 10.52 10.56
C GLY A 98 -5.06 10.28 11.08
N ARG A 99 -4.30 9.37 10.44
CA ARG A 99 -2.91 9.04 10.84
C ARG A 99 -1.89 10.04 10.30
N ILE A 100 -2.21 10.75 9.23
CA ILE A 100 -1.40 11.83 8.67
C ILE A 100 -2.27 13.06 8.38
N GLY A 101 -1.67 14.26 8.47
CA GLY A 101 -2.40 15.52 8.32
C GLY A 101 -2.76 15.90 6.88
N SER A 102 -2.20 15.22 5.86
CA SER A 102 -2.45 15.55 4.45
C SER A 102 -2.14 14.36 3.54
N PRO A 103 -2.99 14.07 2.53
CA PRO A 103 -2.75 13.03 1.54
C PRO A 103 -1.85 13.51 0.38
N ARG A 104 -1.38 14.77 0.41
CA ARG A 104 -0.64 15.37 -0.71
C ARG A 104 0.58 14.56 -1.09
N VAL A 105 0.76 14.40 -2.40
CA VAL A 105 1.95 13.80 -3.01
C VAL A 105 2.73 14.86 -3.79
N ARG A 106 3.98 14.57 -4.13
CA ARG A 106 4.82 15.44 -4.94
C ARG A 106 4.68 15.08 -6.41
N LEU A 107 4.76 16.10 -7.29
CA LEU A 107 4.84 15.87 -8.73
C LEU A 107 5.99 14.93 -9.09
N PRO A 108 5.82 14.06 -10.08
CA PRO A 108 4.70 13.99 -11.03
C PRO A 108 3.46 13.27 -10.51
N LEU A 109 3.46 12.75 -9.27
CA LEU A 109 2.29 12.09 -8.70
C LEU A 109 1.19 13.12 -8.40
N VAL A 110 -0.05 12.69 -8.60
CA VAL A 110 -1.27 13.41 -8.23
C VAL A 110 -2.13 12.55 -7.31
N GLY A 111 -3.06 13.16 -6.60
CA GLY A 111 -4.02 12.41 -5.79
C GLY A 111 -4.96 11.58 -6.66
N PRO A 112 -5.69 10.59 -6.10
CA PRO A 112 -6.62 9.77 -6.86
C PRO A 112 -7.77 10.63 -7.41
N GLU A 113 -8.20 10.33 -8.62
CA GLU A 113 -9.44 10.87 -9.17
C GLU A 113 -10.66 10.28 -8.44
N GLU A 114 -11.84 10.86 -8.61
CA GLU A 114 -13.05 10.44 -7.90
C GLU A 114 -13.37 8.95 -8.13
N THR A 115 -13.23 8.48 -9.36
CA THR A 115 -13.45 7.07 -9.73
C THR A 115 -12.41 6.14 -9.10
N GLU A 116 -11.15 6.55 -9.08
CA GLU A 116 -10.07 5.79 -8.46
C GLU A 116 -10.23 5.73 -6.93
N ALA A 117 -10.61 6.86 -6.31
CA ALA A 117 -10.91 6.93 -4.89
C ALA A 117 -12.06 5.99 -4.51
N ALA A 118 -13.13 5.95 -5.34
CA ALA A 118 -14.25 5.05 -5.13
C ALA A 118 -13.82 3.57 -5.17
N LEU A 119 -12.98 3.16 -6.12
CA LEU A 119 -12.46 1.81 -6.20
C LEU A 119 -11.61 1.43 -4.96
N ILE A 120 -10.79 2.36 -4.48
CA ILE A 120 -10.03 2.16 -3.23
C ILE A 120 -11.00 1.94 -2.06
N GLU A 121 -12.04 2.77 -1.94
CA GLU A 121 -13.03 2.71 -0.87
C GLU A 121 -13.84 1.40 -0.93
N ASP A 122 -14.23 0.95 -2.13
CA ASP A 122 -14.94 -0.32 -2.35
C ASP A 122 -14.10 -1.50 -1.87
N ASP A 123 -12.81 -1.54 -2.18
CA ASP A 123 -11.92 -2.58 -1.71
C ASP A 123 -11.69 -2.51 -0.19
N LEU A 124 -11.57 -1.31 0.38
CA LEU A 124 -11.48 -1.14 1.84
C LEU A 124 -12.74 -1.65 2.56
N ALA A 125 -13.91 -1.53 1.93
CA ALA A 125 -15.16 -2.06 2.49
C ALA A 125 -15.21 -3.60 2.54
N LEU A 126 -14.37 -4.28 1.76
CA LEU A 126 -14.22 -5.75 1.78
C LEU A 126 -13.20 -6.23 2.83
N VAL A 127 -12.45 -5.32 3.43
CA VAL A 127 -11.50 -5.66 4.48
C VAL A 127 -12.28 -6.03 5.75
N HIS A 128 -12.19 -7.29 6.14
CA HIS A 128 -12.69 -7.76 7.42
C HIS A 128 -11.77 -7.32 8.58
N GLU A 129 -12.05 -7.79 9.79
CA GLU A 129 -11.25 -7.45 10.95
C GLU A 129 -9.77 -7.82 10.76
N ILE A 130 -8.90 -6.82 10.76
CA ILE A 130 -7.44 -6.96 10.68
C ILE A 130 -6.83 -6.40 11.96
N GLN A 131 -5.95 -7.16 12.59
CA GLN A 131 -5.25 -6.74 13.80
C GLN A 131 -4.54 -5.39 13.61
N GLY A 132 -4.86 -4.42 14.47
CA GLY A 132 -4.23 -3.10 14.48
C GLY A 132 -4.75 -2.13 13.40
N LEU A 133 -5.78 -2.52 12.64
CA LEU A 133 -6.43 -1.67 11.65
C LEU A 133 -7.92 -1.50 11.95
N ASP A 134 -8.33 -0.30 12.30
CA ASP A 134 -9.73 0.08 12.52
C ASP A 134 -10.22 0.96 11.36
N LEU A 135 -10.82 0.34 10.36
CA LEU A 135 -11.39 1.02 9.19
C LEU A 135 -12.72 1.72 9.47
N THR A 136 -13.35 1.49 10.61
CA THR A 136 -14.59 2.21 10.99
C THR A 136 -14.34 3.71 11.17
N ARG A 137 -13.08 4.08 11.39
CA ARG A 137 -12.61 5.46 11.52
C ARG A 137 -12.28 6.12 10.18
N PHE A 138 -12.26 5.36 9.09
CA PHE A 138 -11.93 5.90 7.78
C PHE A 138 -12.97 6.95 7.36
N ARG A 139 -12.48 8.12 6.96
CA ARG A 139 -13.28 9.24 6.45
C ARG A 139 -12.61 9.75 5.18
N PRO A 140 -13.16 9.43 4.01
CA PRO A 140 -12.58 9.86 2.74
C PRO A 140 -12.61 11.39 2.63
N ASP A 141 -11.47 11.97 2.23
CA ASP A 141 -11.36 13.39 1.86
C ASP A 141 -10.92 13.50 0.40
N ARG A 142 -11.88 13.35 -0.50
CA ARG A 142 -11.66 13.40 -1.94
C ARG A 142 -11.21 14.79 -2.40
N ASN A 143 -11.60 15.85 -1.70
CA ASN A 143 -11.20 17.22 -2.04
C ASN A 143 -9.72 17.49 -1.70
N ALA A 144 -9.24 17.00 -0.57
CA ALA A 144 -7.83 17.12 -0.20
C ALA A 144 -6.91 16.31 -1.14
N ALA A 145 -7.41 15.20 -1.70
CA ALA A 145 -6.69 14.37 -2.65
C ALA A 145 -6.58 15.05 -4.04
N ALA A 146 -7.65 15.66 -4.53
CA ALA A 146 -7.71 16.36 -5.82
C ALA A 146 -6.94 17.69 -5.86
N GLY A 147 -6.44 18.17 -4.75
CA GLY A 147 -5.82 19.49 -4.56
C GLY A 147 -4.44 19.70 -5.17
N GLY A 148 -4.28 19.45 -6.47
CA GLY A 148 -3.08 19.78 -7.25
C GLY A 148 -3.32 20.74 -8.44
N ALA A 149 -4.54 21.23 -8.65
CA ALA A 149 -4.76 22.25 -9.66
C ALA A 149 -4.10 23.56 -9.21
N LEU A 150 -3.05 23.99 -9.91
CA LEU A 150 -2.52 25.35 -9.78
C LEU A 150 -3.67 26.33 -9.96
N PRO A 151 -3.78 27.37 -9.12
CA PRO A 151 -4.77 28.43 -9.36
C PRO A 151 -4.54 28.96 -10.77
N LYS A 152 -5.60 28.94 -11.61
CA LYS A 152 -5.56 29.61 -12.90
C LYS A 152 -5.16 31.05 -12.65
N THR A 153 -3.97 31.43 -13.12
CA THR A 153 -3.53 32.83 -13.10
C THR A 153 -4.59 33.66 -13.79
N ALA A 154 -5.24 34.55 -13.04
CA ALA A 154 -6.16 35.52 -13.59
C ALA A 154 -5.41 36.30 -14.69
N GLY A 155 -5.87 36.14 -15.93
CA GLY A 155 -5.29 36.83 -17.07
C GLY A 155 -5.37 38.35 -16.82
N THR A 156 -4.19 38.96 -16.68
CA THR A 156 -4.07 40.43 -16.66
C THR A 156 -4.40 40.90 -18.07
N THR A 157 -5.62 41.37 -18.26
CA THR A 157 -5.99 42.17 -19.43
C THR A 157 -5.17 43.43 -19.40
N ARG A 158 -4.12 43.49 -20.20
CA ARG A 158 -3.48 44.77 -20.54
C ARG A 158 -4.46 45.55 -21.45
N SER A 159 -5.07 46.58 -20.91
CA SER A 159 -5.73 47.60 -21.73
C SER A 159 -4.62 48.45 -22.35
N ASN A 160 -4.49 48.39 -23.67
CA ASN A 160 -3.76 49.40 -24.42
C ASN A 160 -4.66 50.62 -24.53
N GLY A 161 -4.22 51.74 -23.95
CA GLY A 161 -4.66 53.11 -24.23
C GLY A 161 -3.48 53.85 -24.84
#